data_3c35d54feca5015892d3cfeed398eb69
#
_entry.id   3c35d54feca5015892d3cfeed398eb69
#
_cell.length_a   1.000
_cell.length_b   1.000
_cell.length_c   1.000
_cell.angle_alpha   90.00
_cell.angle_beta   90.00
_cell.angle_gamma   90.00
#
_symmetry.space_group_name_H-M   'P 1'
#
loop_
_entity.id
_entity.type
_entity.pdbx_description
1 polymer ?
#
loop_
_entity_poly.entity_id
_entity_poly.type
_entity_poly.pdbx_seq_one_letter_code
_entity_poly.pdbx_strand_id
1 'polypeptide(L)'
;KVEDVLKLRDELARDVDRLNGVAITRSLAPFAVEMWFVKEGNWQQPQRFGFEVREGKPVSLDHSLRETFARVAPRKLAVRERQEYLALLARWYYSSWREGEWISFDAYDEIPYRKLVNAVSRVSHGESGGLPRE
;
A
#
# COMPACT_ATOMS: atom_id res chain seq x y z
N LYS A 1 -13.02 7.17 5.41
CA LYS A 1 -13.04 6.10 4.40
C LYS A 1 -13.71 6.54 3.12
N VAL A 2 -14.89 7.16 3.22
CA VAL A 2 -15.54 7.74 2.04
C VAL A 2 -14.63 8.81 1.43
N GLU A 3 -13.97 9.58 2.27
CA GLU A 3 -13.02 10.59 1.82
C GLU A 3 -11.83 9.96 1.08
N ASP A 4 -11.35 8.82 1.57
CA ASP A 4 -10.24 8.12 0.92
C ASP A 4 -10.65 7.59 -0.46
N VAL A 5 -11.88 7.09 -0.58
CA VAL A 5 -12.42 6.62 -1.86
C VAL A 5 -12.48 7.77 -2.86
N LEU A 6 -13.02 8.91 -2.44
CA LEU A 6 -13.13 10.07 -3.30
C LEU A 6 -11.76 10.61 -3.68
N LYS A 7 -10.83 10.61 -2.73
CA LYS A 7 -9.48 11.09 -2.99
C LYS A 7 -8.78 10.24 -4.04
N LEU A 8 -8.83 8.92 -3.91
CA LEU A 8 -8.18 8.04 -4.88
C LEU A 8 -8.81 8.18 -6.25
N ARG A 9 -10.14 8.27 -6.32
CA ARG A 9 -10.83 8.44 -7.58
C ARG A 9 -10.39 9.73 -8.28
N ASP A 10 -10.28 10.83 -7.51
CA ASP A 10 -9.84 12.10 -8.05
C ASP A 10 -8.40 12.03 -8.56
N GLU A 11 -7.52 11.40 -7.80
CA GLU A 11 -6.13 11.24 -8.19
C GLU A 11 -6.00 10.42 -9.47
N LEU A 12 -6.75 9.34 -9.60
CA LEU A 12 -6.74 8.52 -10.80
C LEU A 12 -7.29 9.25 -12.02
N ALA A 13 -8.28 10.12 -11.81
CA ALA A 13 -8.91 10.84 -12.91
C ALA A 13 -8.13 12.07 -13.35
N ARG A 14 -7.43 12.73 -12.42
CA ARG A 14 -6.86 14.05 -12.71
C ARG A 14 -5.36 14.03 -12.92
N ASP A 15 -4.62 13.36 -12.04
CA ASP A 15 -3.19 13.50 -12.03
C ASP A 15 -2.51 12.21 -11.60
N VAL A 16 -2.43 11.32 -12.55
CA VAL A 16 -1.80 10.01 -12.33
C VAL A 16 -0.33 10.16 -11.94
N ASP A 17 0.33 11.20 -12.47
CA ASP A 17 1.76 11.39 -12.22
C ASP A 17 2.06 11.78 -10.77
N ARG A 18 1.04 12.19 -10.02
CA ARG A 18 1.20 12.53 -8.60
C ARG A 18 0.68 11.45 -7.66
N LEU A 19 0.24 10.33 -8.21
CA LEU A 19 -0.28 9.26 -7.38
C LEU A 19 0.86 8.57 -6.66
N ASN A 20 0.89 8.71 -5.34
CA ASN A 20 1.86 8.05 -4.48
C ASN A 20 1.11 7.31 -3.38
N GLY A 21 1.54 6.10 -3.10
CA GLY A 21 0.92 5.37 -2.02
C GLY A 21 1.35 3.92 -1.99
N VAL A 22 0.67 3.17 -1.15
CA VAL A 22 0.91 1.74 -1.02
C VAL A 22 -0.40 1.02 -0.75
N ALA A 23 -0.62 -0.07 -1.47
CA ALA A 23 -1.69 -1.00 -1.16
C ALA A 23 -1.11 -2.09 -0.26
N ILE A 24 -1.77 -2.35 0.85
CA ILE A 24 -1.33 -3.35 1.82
C ILE A 24 -2.37 -4.46 1.83
N THR A 25 -1.94 -5.65 1.43
CA THR A 25 -2.84 -6.80 1.38
C THR A 25 -2.29 -7.93 2.24
N ARG A 26 -3.18 -8.82 2.64
CA ARG A 26 -2.80 -9.95 3.47
C ARG A 26 -1.91 -10.90 2.67
N SER A 27 -0.86 -11.40 3.31
CA SER A 27 0.03 -12.38 2.68
C SER A 27 -0.47 -13.78 2.94
N LEU A 28 -0.10 -14.71 2.06
CA LEU A 28 -0.29 -16.13 2.32
C LEU A 28 0.67 -16.62 3.40
N ALA A 29 1.79 -15.95 3.58
CA ALA A 29 2.70 -16.27 4.66
C ALA A 29 2.12 -15.78 5.99
N PRO A 30 2.27 -16.55 7.08
CA PRO A 30 1.75 -16.10 8.38
C PRO A 30 2.50 -14.88 8.88
N PHE A 31 1.77 -14.01 9.57
CA PHE A 31 2.32 -12.80 10.18
C PHE A 31 3.01 -11.88 9.19
N ALA A 32 2.49 -11.82 7.96
CA ALA A 32 3.07 -10.97 6.92
C ALA A 32 1.97 -10.30 6.09
N VAL A 33 2.35 -9.22 5.45
CA VAL A 33 1.50 -8.53 4.47
C VAL A 33 2.31 -8.35 3.19
N GLU A 34 1.60 -8.13 2.09
CA GLU A 34 2.22 -7.74 0.83
C GLU A 34 2.02 -6.26 0.65
N MET A 35 3.08 -5.54 0.30
CA MET A 35 3.03 -4.11 0.08
C MET A 35 3.29 -3.82 -1.39
N TRP A 36 2.34 -3.13 -2.00
CA TRP A 36 2.35 -2.82 -3.44
C TRP A 36 2.50 -1.32 -3.57
N PHE A 37 3.73 -0.88 -3.84
CA PHE A 37 4.07 0.54 -3.86
C PHE A 37 3.73 1.17 -5.20
N VAL A 38 3.21 2.40 -5.15
CA VAL A 38 2.99 3.22 -6.34
C VAL A 38 3.74 4.53 -6.13
N LYS A 39 4.60 4.88 -7.07
CA LYS A 39 5.35 6.13 -7.02
C LYS A 39 5.15 6.89 -8.32
N GLU A 40 4.56 8.07 -8.22
CA GLU A 40 4.28 8.91 -9.39
C GLU A 40 3.50 8.14 -10.45
N GLY A 41 2.52 7.37 -10.00
CA GLY A 41 1.67 6.58 -10.87
C GLY A 41 2.26 5.27 -11.37
N ASN A 42 3.50 4.96 -11.00
CA ASN A 42 4.17 3.75 -11.46
C ASN A 42 4.24 2.71 -10.36
N TRP A 43 3.75 1.50 -10.67
CA TRP A 43 3.88 0.38 -9.74
C TRP A 43 5.34 -0.02 -9.59
N GLN A 44 5.76 -0.16 -8.35
CA GLN A 44 7.10 -0.62 -8.03
C GLN A 44 7.06 -2.12 -7.73
N GLN A 45 8.23 -2.73 -7.55
CA GLN A 45 8.30 -4.12 -7.17
C GLN A 45 7.62 -4.32 -5.81
N PRO A 46 6.68 -5.27 -5.69
CA PRO A 46 6.04 -5.51 -4.41
C PRO A 46 7.02 -6.08 -3.40
N GLN A 47 6.78 -5.78 -2.13
CA GLN A 47 7.62 -6.25 -1.04
C GLN A 47 6.76 -6.99 -0.03
N ARG A 48 7.24 -8.14 0.43
CA ARG A 48 6.62 -8.82 1.56
C ARG A 48 7.16 -8.21 2.83
N PHE A 49 6.27 -7.86 3.72
CA PHE A 49 6.63 -7.27 4.99
C PHE A 49 6.12 -8.18 6.10
N GLY A 50 7.04 -8.69 6.91
CA GLY A 50 6.72 -9.59 7.99
C GLY A 50 7.16 -9.06 9.33
N PHE A 51 6.54 -9.58 10.37
CA PHE A 51 6.95 -9.29 11.73
C PHE A 51 8.22 -10.08 12.02
N GLU A 52 9.27 -9.38 12.42
CA GLU A 52 10.59 -9.97 12.62
C GLU A 52 10.95 -10.06 14.10
N VAL A 53 11.77 -11.08 14.39
CA VAL A 53 12.40 -11.21 15.70
C VAL A 53 13.90 -11.32 15.46
N ARG A 54 14.69 -10.47 16.11
CA ARG A 54 16.15 -10.50 16.04
C ARG A 54 16.68 -10.66 17.44
N GLU A 55 17.55 -11.63 17.64
CA GLU A 55 18.15 -11.91 18.95
C GLU A 55 17.10 -12.09 20.05
N GLY A 56 16.01 -12.76 19.72
CA GLY A 56 14.93 -13.03 20.67
C GLY A 56 14.01 -11.85 20.95
N LYS A 57 14.18 -10.73 20.26
CA LYS A 57 13.37 -9.53 20.49
C LYS A 57 12.65 -9.12 19.21
N PRO A 58 11.38 -8.69 19.32
CA PRO A 58 10.67 -8.20 18.15
C PRO A 58 11.30 -6.91 17.64
N VAL A 59 11.45 -6.82 16.31
CA VAL A 59 11.91 -5.61 15.66
C VAL A 59 10.70 -4.66 15.54
N SER A 60 10.91 -3.36 15.78
CA SER A 60 9.81 -2.41 15.67
C SER A 60 9.29 -2.34 14.24
N LEU A 61 7.98 -2.23 14.10
CA LEU A 61 7.36 -2.12 12.77
C LEU A 61 7.82 -0.86 12.05
N ASP A 62 8.00 0.24 12.79
CA ASP A 62 8.48 1.49 12.19
C ASP A 62 9.85 1.28 11.55
N HIS A 63 10.77 0.64 12.27
CA HIS A 63 12.11 0.38 11.76
C HIS A 63 12.07 -0.52 10.53
N SER A 64 11.30 -1.60 10.60
CA SER A 64 11.17 -2.54 9.48
C SER A 64 10.54 -1.88 8.26
N LEU A 65 9.58 -1.00 8.45
CA LEU A 65 8.96 -0.27 7.35
C LEU A 65 9.97 0.66 6.68
N ARG A 66 10.79 1.37 7.46
CA ARG A 66 11.80 2.24 6.88
C ARG A 66 12.81 1.45 6.06
N GLU A 67 13.21 0.28 6.52
CA GLU A 67 14.08 -0.59 5.76
C GLU A 67 13.42 -1.07 4.48
N THR A 68 12.13 -1.42 4.55
CA THR A 68 11.39 -1.89 3.38
C THR A 68 11.29 -0.81 2.32
N PHE A 69 10.95 0.41 2.71
CA PHE A 69 10.90 1.52 1.76
C PHE A 69 12.26 1.80 1.13
N ALA A 70 13.33 1.63 1.89
CA ALA A 70 14.67 1.84 1.36
C ALA A 70 15.08 0.80 0.32
N ARG A 71 14.46 -0.39 0.37
CA ARG A 71 14.75 -1.46 -0.59
C ARG A 71 13.99 -1.33 -1.90
N VAL A 72 12.96 -0.49 -1.95
CA VAL A 72 12.17 -0.34 -3.16
C VAL A 72 12.96 0.45 -4.19
N ALA A 73 13.38 -0.22 -5.25
CA ALA A 73 14.11 0.44 -6.33
C ALA A 73 13.11 1.16 -7.23
N PRO A 74 13.26 2.46 -7.46
CA PRO A 74 12.34 3.19 -8.33
C PRO A 74 12.38 2.64 -9.74
N ARG A 75 11.20 2.51 -10.35
CA ARG A 75 11.11 2.16 -11.76
C ARG A 75 9.99 2.96 -12.41
N LYS A 76 10.13 3.20 -13.69
CA LYS A 76 9.13 3.90 -14.48
C LYS A 76 8.59 2.93 -15.52
N LEU A 77 7.27 2.77 -15.54
CA LEU A 77 6.61 1.85 -16.46
C LEU A 77 6.30 2.56 -17.78
N ALA A 78 6.21 1.76 -18.85
CA ALA A 78 5.66 2.25 -20.10
C ALA A 78 4.20 2.67 -19.88
N VAL A 79 3.71 3.60 -20.68
CA VAL A 79 2.37 4.19 -20.51
C VAL A 79 1.29 3.11 -20.45
N ARG A 80 1.37 2.12 -21.33
CA ARG A 80 0.36 1.05 -21.38
C ARG A 80 0.39 0.21 -20.11
N GLU A 81 1.57 -0.18 -19.64
CA GLU A 81 1.71 -0.94 -18.40
C GLU A 81 1.19 -0.14 -17.21
N ARG A 82 1.54 1.13 -17.15
CA ARG A 82 1.09 2.01 -16.08
C ARG A 82 -0.43 2.04 -16.03
N GLN A 83 -1.08 2.20 -17.16
CA GLN A 83 -2.53 2.23 -17.24
C GLN A 83 -3.15 0.91 -16.80
N GLU A 84 -2.56 -0.22 -17.20
CA GLU A 84 -3.05 -1.53 -16.81
C GLU A 84 -2.96 -1.76 -15.31
N TYR A 85 -1.84 -1.39 -14.70
CA TYR A 85 -1.67 -1.54 -13.26
C TYR A 85 -2.59 -0.62 -12.47
N LEU A 86 -2.79 0.60 -12.95
CA LEU A 86 -3.70 1.52 -12.28
C LEU A 86 -5.15 1.07 -12.38
N ALA A 87 -5.51 0.45 -13.51
CA ALA A 87 -6.83 -0.15 -13.65
C ALA A 87 -7.04 -1.30 -12.66
N LEU A 88 -6.00 -2.12 -12.45
CA LEU A 88 -6.05 -3.18 -11.44
C LEU A 88 -6.20 -2.62 -10.03
N LEU A 89 -5.45 -1.56 -9.73
CA LEU A 89 -5.55 -0.89 -8.43
C LEU A 89 -6.97 -0.37 -8.19
N ALA A 90 -7.55 0.30 -9.18
CA ALA A 90 -8.88 0.85 -9.05
C ALA A 90 -9.92 -0.26 -8.87
N ARG A 91 -9.80 -1.34 -9.64
CA ARG A 91 -10.72 -2.47 -9.54
C ARG A 91 -10.67 -3.09 -8.16
N TRP A 92 -9.46 -3.30 -7.64
CA TRP A 92 -9.29 -3.83 -6.29
C TRP A 92 -9.87 -2.88 -5.26
N TYR A 93 -9.54 -1.59 -5.37
CA TYR A 93 -9.92 -0.61 -4.36
C TYR A 93 -11.43 -0.47 -4.23
N TYR A 94 -12.13 -0.52 -5.35
CA TYR A 94 -13.59 -0.35 -5.37
C TYR A 94 -14.37 -1.65 -5.22
N SER A 95 -13.69 -2.78 -5.09
CA SER A 95 -14.40 -4.06 -4.90
C SER A 95 -15.03 -4.12 -3.51
N SER A 96 -16.21 -4.70 -3.43
CA SER A 96 -16.93 -4.81 -2.16
C SER A 96 -16.34 -5.88 -1.24
N TRP A 97 -15.50 -6.76 -1.81
CA TRP A 97 -14.86 -7.83 -1.04
C TRP A 97 -13.36 -7.55 -0.82
N ARG A 98 -12.94 -6.31 -0.98
CA ARG A 98 -11.53 -5.96 -0.82
C ARG A 98 -11.03 -6.30 0.57
N GLU A 99 -9.90 -6.98 0.63
CA GLU A 99 -9.15 -7.18 1.86
C GLU A 99 -7.86 -6.38 1.75
N GLY A 100 -7.63 -5.53 2.73
CA GLY A 100 -6.45 -4.69 2.72
C GLY A 100 -6.80 -3.21 2.71
N GLU A 101 -5.77 -2.39 2.68
CA GLU A 101 -5.92 -0.95 2.76
C GLU A 101 -5.05 -0.25 1.73
N TRP A 102 -5.52 0.89 1.28
CA TRP A 102 -4.73 1.80 0.45
C TRP A 102 -4.36 3.02 1.29
N ILE A 103 -3.08 3.32 1.36
CA ILE A 103 -2.58 4.50 2.05
C ILE A 103 -1.90 5.39 1.01
N SER A 104 -2.47 6.57 0.79
CA SER A 104 -1.85 7.54 -0.12
C SER A 104 -1.02 8.54 0.67
N PHE A 105 0.00 9.09 0.03
CA PHE A 105 0.80 10.14 0.61
C PHE A 105 1.27 11.09 -0.47
N ASP A 106 1.66 12.31 -0.05
CA ASP A 106 1.96 13.38 -1.01
C ASP A 106 3.31 13.19 -1.68
N ALA A 107 4.30 12.70 -0.96
CA ALA A 107 5.63 12.50 -1.50
C ALA A 107 6.36 11.41 -0.71
N TYR A 108 7.36 10.80 -1.36
CA TYR A 108 8.13 9.72 -0.73
C TYR A 108 9.12 10.21 0.33
N ASP A 109 9.32 11.50 0.43
CA ASP A 109 10.11 12.06 1.52
C ASP A 109 9.25 12.42 2.74
N GLU A 110 7.93 12.26 2.63
CA GLU A 110 6.99 12.53 3.71
C GLU A 110 6.08 11.32 3.97
N ILE A 111 6.68 10.16 4.14
CA ILE A 111 5.92 8.91 4.31
C ILE A 111 5.27 8.87 5.69
N PRO A 112 3.94 8.64 5.74
CA PRO A 112 3.23 8.61 7.03
C PRO A 112 3.42 7.26 7.74
N TYR A 113 4.60 7.05 8.32
CA TYR A 113 4.98 5.76 8.91
C TYR A 113 4.02 5.29 9.99
N ARG A 114 3.54 6.20 10.84
CA ARG A 114 2.61 5.82 11.91
C ARG A 114 1.32 5.26 11.33
N LYS A 115 0.79 5.92 10.32
CA LYS A 115 -0.42 5.48 9.63
C LYS A 115 -0.20 4.11 8.99
N LEU A 116 0.98 3.90 8.42
CA LEU A 116 1.34 2.62 7.81
C LEU A 116 1.47 1.50 8.84
N VAL A 117 2.10 1.77 9.97
CA VAL A 117 2.21 0.79 11.05
C VAL A 117 0.82 0.32 11.47
N ASN A 118 -0.09 1.26 11.67
CA ASN A 118 -1.46 0.92 12.08
C ASN A 118 -2.18 0.12 11.00
N ALA A 119 -2.00 0.49 9.74
CA ALA A 119 -2.62 -0.22 8.62
C ALA A 119 -2.08 -1.65 8.49
N VAL A 120 -0.76 -1.81 8.61
CA VAL A 120 -0.14 -3.14 8.57
C VAL A 120 -0.71 -4.03 9.67
N SER A 121 -0.84 -3.48 10.88
CA SER A 121 -1.41 -4.24 12.00
C SER A 121 -2.84 -4.68 11.71
N ARG A 122 -3.67 -3.76 11.21
CA ARG A 122 -5.06 -4.11 10.89
C ARG A 122 -5.14 -5.18 9.82
N VAL A 123 -4.38 -5.02 8.75
CA VAL A 123 -4.40 -5.97 7.64
C VAL A 123 -3.94 -7.35 8.08
N SER A 124 -2.85 -7.42 8.85
CA SER A 124 -2.31 -8.70 9.31
C SER A 124 -3.27 -9.42 10.25
N HIS A 125 -4.12 -8.69 10.96
CA HIS A 125 -5.13 -9.28 11.85
C HIS A 125 -6.47 -9.51 11.17
N GLY A 126 -6.57 -9.23 9.86
CA GLY A 126 -7.83 -9.40 9.14
C GLY A 126 -8.90 -8.39 9.50
N GLU A 127 -8.50 -7.24 10.02
CA GLU A 127 -9.44 -6.20 10.47
C GLU A 127 -9.76 -5.16 9.40
N SER A 128 -9.08 -5.25 8.26
CA SER A 128 -9.30 -4.34 7.15
C SER A 128 -10.00 -5.06 6.03
N GLY A 129 -10.92 -4.38 5.38
CA GLY A 129 -11.62 -4.96 4.26
C GLY A 129 -12.37 -3.89 3.52
N GLY A 130 -12.85 -4.24 2.37
CA GLY A 130 -13.57 -3.46 1.41
C GLY A 130 -14.20 -2.14 1.79
N LEU A 131 -15.11 -1.68 0.95
CA LEU A 131 -15.89 -0.50 1.25
C LEU A 131 -16.83 -0.80 2.41
N PRO A 132 -17.23 0.23 3.19
CA PRO A 132 -18.14 0.02 4.31
C PRO A 132 -19.39 -0.72 3.86
N ARG A 133 -19.74 -1.75 4.62
CA ARG A 133 -20.99 -2.48 4.38
C ARG A 133 -22.02 -1.89 5.31
N GLU A 134 -22.88 -1.59 4.99
CA GLU A 134 -23.75 -1.20 5.87
C GLU A 134 -24.78 -0.83 5.65
#